data_a080c0333b0f3559e8c252e077d83a20
#
_entry.id   a080c0333b0f3559e8c252e077d83a20
#
_cell.length_a   1.000
_cell.length_b   1.000
_cell.length_c   1.000
_cell.angle_alpha   90.00
_cell.angle_beta   90.00
_cell.angle_gamma   90.00
#
_symmetry.space_group_name_H-M   'P 1'
#
loop_
_entity.id
_entity.type
_entity.pdbx_description
1 polymer ?
#
loop_
_entity_poly.entity_id
_entity_poly.type
_entity_poly.pdbx_seq_one_letter_code
_entity_poly.pdbx_strand_id
1 'polypeptide(L)'
;VYRMGLDNDGGTTKIFAQHRSGGTYDPGTIQGSTLSDASGGWYHVVFTFDDSSNRLRLYINGSRVAQESYSGSTVNQNSEFSIGRRHDTNAGYYHGKIDEVAYWNTELSANAISALYNSGTPLSASSNSGNYTSSGNLVMYYKFEENLNDSEGSFTLTGRNIGSSDYVGETIE
;
A
#
# COMPACT_ATOMS: atom_id res chain seq x y z
N VAL A 1 3.56 -12.00 -6.97
CA VAL A 1 4.09 -11.14 -5.88
C VAL A 1 3.83 -9.69 -6.23
N TYR A 2 3.32 -8.94 -5.29
CA TYR A 2 3.08 -7.49 -5.42
C TYR A 2 4.02 -6.73 -4.50
N ARG A 3 4.47 -5.57 -4.95
CA ARG A 3 5.32 -4.69 -4.16
C ARG A 3 4.96 -3.23 -4.46
N MET A 4 4.91 -2.42 -3.42
CA MET A 4 4.82 -0.98 -3.49
C MET A 4 5.96 -0.37 -2.66
N GLY A 5 6.51 0.74 -3.07
CA GLY A 5 7.62 1.38 -2.37
C GLY A 5 7.98 2.74 -2.91
N LEU A 6 9.04 3.31 -2.34
CA LEU A 6 9.67 4.52 -2.83
C LEU A 6 10.88 4.18 -3.68
N ASP A 7 11.01 4.88 -4.78
CA ASP A 7 12.19 4.88 -5.65
C ASP A 7 12.82 6.27 -5.62
N ASN A 8 14.11 6.32 -5.36
CA ASN A 8 14.88 7.57 -5.37
C ASN A 8 15.87 7.51 -6.53
N ASP A 9 15.40 7.82 -7.73
CA ASP A 9 16.20 7.85 -8.94
C ASP A 9 16.60 9.28 -9.28
N GLY A 10 17.91 9.54 -9.32
CA GLY A 10 18.47 10.83 -9.69
C GLY A 10 18.07 12.01 -8.79
N GLY A 11 17.79 11.76 -7.51
CA GLY A 11 17.40 12.79 -6.54
C GLY A 11 15.91 13.15 -6.56
N THR A 12 15.11 12.40 -7.32
CA THR A 12 13.63 12.52 -7.29
C THR A 12 13.02 11.31 -6.62
N THR A 13 12.17 11.54 -5.61
CA THR A 13 11.44 10.47 -4.93
C THR A 13 10.12 10.22 -5.63
N LYS A 14 9.87 8.98 -6.03
CA LYS A 14 8.63 8.54 -6.65
C LYS A 14 8.07 7.33 -5.94
N ILE A 15 6.75 7.22 -5.90
CA ILE A 15 6.09 5.99 -5.48
C ILE A 15 6.02 5.05 -6.68
N PHE A 16 6.38 3.81 -6.46
CA PHE A 16 6.25 2.77 -7.48
C PHE A 16 5.39 1.61 -6.98
N ALA A 17 4.78 0.90 -7.93
CA ALA A 17 4.19 -0.40 -7.71
C ALA A 17 4.66 -1.38 -8.76
N GLN A 18 4.79 -2.64 -8.37
CA GLN A 18 5.27 -3.73 -9.23
C GLN A 18 4.43 -4.98 -9.03
N HIS A 19 4.18 -5.65 -10.14
CA HIS A 19 3.68 -7.01 -10.17
C HIS A 19 4.77 -7.94 -10.71
N ARG A 20 4.89 -9.13 -10.14
CA ARG A 20 5.83 -10.16 -10.61
C ARG A 20 5.06 -11.44 -10.95
N SER A 21 5.15 -11.84 -12.20
CA SER A 21 4.62 -13.08 -12.75
C SER A 21 5.76 -13.99 -13.18
N GLY A 22 5.73 -15.26 -12.82
CA GLY A 22 6.69 -16.26 -13.31
C GLY A 22 8.17 -15.96 -13.08
N GLY A 23 8.51 -15.10 -12.11
CA GLY A 23 9.90 -14.72 -11.84
C GLY A 23 10.33 -13.40 -12.48
N THR A 24 9.54 -12.84 -13.39
CA THR A 24 9.80 -11.57 -14.08
C THR A 24 8.82 -10.49 -13.62
N TYR A 25 9.26 -9.24 -13.56
CA TYR A 25 8.37 -8.11 -13.34
C TYR A 25 7.63 -7.79 -14.64
N ASP A 26 6.30 -7.85 -14.61
CA ASP A 26 5.42 -7.59 -15.73
C ASP A 26 4.22 -6.75 -15.23
N PRO A 27 3.99 -5.58 -15.77
CA PRO A 27 4.68 -4.87 -16.85
C PRO A 27 6.03 -4.28 -16.47
N GLY A 28 6.59 -4.63 -15.34
CA GLY A 28 7.75 -4.01 -14.75
C GLY A 28 7.33 -3.12 -13.59
N THR A 29 7.73 -1.86 -13.63
CA THR A 29 7.43 -0.89 -12.59
C THR A 29 6.49 0.18 -13.12
N ILE A 30 5.34 0.38 -12.47
CA ILE A 30 4.53 1.58 -12.66
C ILE A 30 4.94 2.62 -11.63
N GLN A 31 5.13 3.85 -12.05
CA GLN A 31 5.58 4.93 -11.18
C GLN A 31 4.56 6.06 -11.16
N GLY A 32 4.36 6.62 -9.97
CA GLY A 32 3.63 7.87 -9.79
C GLY A 32 4.47 9.08 -10.13
N SER A 33 3.85 10.24 -10.00
CA SER A 33 4.55 11.53 -10.10
C SER A 33 5.60 11.67 -9.00
N THR A 34 6.59 12.52 -9.23
CA THR A 34 7.55 12.91 -8.20
C THR A 34 6.80 13.46 -6.98
N LEU A 35 7.15 12.99 -5.81
CA LEU A 35 6.65 13.56 -4.57
C LEU A 35 7.30 14.92 -4.37
N SER A 36 6.49 15.94 -4.22
CA SER A 36 6.95 17.34 -4.12
C SER A 36 7.51 17.69 -2.74
N ASP A 37 7.23 16.88 -1.75
CA ASP A 37 7.67 17.12 -0.39
C ASP A 37 8.16 15.82 0.27
N ALA A 38 9.46 15.75 0.46
CA ALA A 38 10.09 14.72 1.29
C ALA A 38 10.16 15.13 2.77
N SER A 39 9.68 16.33 3.12
CA SER A 39 9.94 16.96 4.41
C SER A 39 8.83 16.83 5.45
N GLY A 40 7.81 16.00 5.23
CA GLY A 40 6.89 15.70 6.33
C GLY A 40 5.41 15.59 6.01
N GLY A 41 5.02 15.58 4.73
CA GLY A 41 3.62 15.34 4.36
C GLY A 41 3.25 13.86 4.34
N TRP A 42 2.02 13.54 4.73
CA TRP A 42 1.44 12.22 4.52
C TRP A 42 0.93 12.05 3.09
N TYR A 43 1.13 10.89 2.54
CA TYR A 43 0.58 10.49 1.26
C TYR A 43 -0.30 9.26 1.43
N HIS A 44 -1.54 9.36 0.99
CA HIS A 44 -2.39 8.19 0.83
C HIS A 44 -2.03 7.48 -0.46
N VAL A 45 -1.60 6.23 -0.36
CA VAL A 45 -1.11 5.46 -1.52
C VAL A 45 -1.90 4.18 -1.64
N VAL A 46 -2.49 3.94 -2.80
CA VAL A 46 -3.21 2.71 -3.09
C VAL A 46 -2.71 2.10 -4.40
N PHE A 47 -2.46 0.82 -4.35
CA PHE A 47 -2.16 0.00 -5.51
C PHE A 47 -3.30 -1.00 -5.72
N THR A 48 -3.88 -1.03 -6.90
CA THR A 48 -4.90 -2.03 -7.24
C THR A 48 -4.41 -2.96 -8.35
N PHE A 49 -4.89 -4.18 -8.27
CA PHE A 49 -4.62 -5.22 -9.22
C PHE A 49 -5.95 -5.87 -9.61
N ASP A 50 -6.27 -5.83 -10.90
CA ASP A 50 -7.46 -6.43 -11.48
C ASP A 50 -7.05 -7.52 -12.46
N ASP A 51 -7.19 -8.78 -12.01
CA ASP A 51 -6.84 -9.96 -12.80
C ASP A 51 -7.81 -10.19 -13.97
N SER A 52 -9.05 -9.71 -13.85
CA SER A 52 -10.07 -9.87 -14.89
C SER A 52 -9.82 -8.99 -16.11
N SER A 53 -9.26 -7.81 -15.91
CA SER A 53 -8.90 -6.86 -16.97
C SER A 53 -7.40 -6.77 -17.22
N ASN A 54 -6.59 -7.55 -16.50
CA ASN A 54 -5.12 -7.52 -16.56
C ASN A 54 -4.55 -6.11 -16.35
N ARG A 55 -4.99 -5.44 -15.30
CA ARG A 55 -4.62 -4.04 -15.04
C ARG A 55 -4.04 -3.82 -13.66
N LEU A 56 -2.98 -3.02 -13.66
CA LEU A 56 -2.38 -2.43 -12.47
C LEU A 56 -2.70 -0.95 -12.43
N ARG A 57 -3.08 -0.43 -11.27
CA ARG A 57 -3.32 1.01 -11.09
C ARG A 57 -2.68 1.48 -9.80
N LEU A 58 -2.09 2.66 -9.87
CA LEU A 58 -1.50 3.35 -8.73
C LEU A 58 -2.25 4.65 -8.48
N TYR A 59 -2.61 4.88 -7.24
CA TYR A 59 -3.30 6.08 -6.79
C TYR A 59 -2.46 6.77 -5.72
N ILE A 60 -2.43 8.09 -5.77
CA ILE A 60 -1.83 8.95 -4.75
C ILE A 60 -2.87 10.01 -4.38
N ASN A 61 -3.12 10.17 -3.10
CA ASN A 61 -4.08 11.14 -2.56
C ASN A 61 -5.44 11.08 -3.27
N GLY A 62 -5.99 9.88 -3.34
CA GLY A 62 -7.30 9.60 -3.94
C GLY A 62 -7.37 9.65 -5.46
N SER A 63 -6.30 10.08 -6.15
CA SER A 63 -6.27 10.25 -7.61
C SER A 63 -5.39 9.20 -8.29
N ARG A 64 -5.86 8.64 -9.41
CA ARG A 64 -5.07 7.69 -10.19
C ARG A 64 -3.93 8.42 -10.91
N VAL A 65 -2.68 8.03 -10.62
CA VAL A 65 -1.47 8.63 -11.19
C VAL A 65 -0.80 7.76 -12.24
N ALA A 66 -1.02 6.44 -12.21
CA ALA A 66 -0.49 5.53 -13.21
C ALA A 66 -1.42 4.34 -13.43
N GLN A 67 -1.37 3.77 -14.63
CA GLN A 67 -2.06 2.53 -14.99
C GLN A 67 -1.27 1.85 -16.09
N GLU A 68 -1.11 0.52 -15.97
CA GLU A 68 -0.51 -0.34 -16.97
C GLU A 68 -1.30 -1.64 -17.11
N SER A 69 -1.17 -2.26 -18.29
CA SER A 69 -1.63 -3.62 -18.50
C SER A 69 -0.48 -4.59 -18.29
N TYR A 70 -0.78 -5.78 -17.80
CA TYR A 70 0.20 -6.85 -17.67
C TYR A 70 -0.20 -8.04 -18.52
N SER A 71 0.78 -8.88 -18.85
CA SER A 71 0.59 -10.17 -19.52
C SER A 71 1.03 -11.29 -18.57
N GLY A 72 0.35 -12.41 -18.61
CA GLY A 72 0.71 -13.56 -17.80
C GLY A 72 -0.18 -13.75 -16.59
N SER A 73 -0.07 -14.93 -15.98
CA SER A 73 -0.89 -15.33 -14.85
C SER A 73 -0.26 -14.91 -13.54
N THR A 74 -1.08 -14.50 -12.60
CA THR A 74 -0.67 -14.32 -11.22
C THR A 74 -0.16 -15.63 -10.66
N VAL A 75 1.09 -15.70 -10.27
CA VAL A 75 1.65 -16.88 -9.62
C VAL A 75 1.52 -16.71 -8.11
N ASN A 76 0.69 -17.55 -7.51
CA ASN A 76 0.67 -17.69 -6.04
C ASN A 76 2.01 -18.27 -5.60
N GLN A 77 2.83 -17.44 -4.99
CA GLN A 77 4.02 -17.90 -4.28
C GLN A 77 3.78 -17.71 -2.80
N ASN A 78 4.12 -18.71 -2.01
CA ASN A 78 4.19 -18.58 -0.56
C ASN A 78 5.30 -17.57 -0.22
N SER A 79 4.94 -16.31 -0.18
CA SER A 79 5.84 -15.21 0.13
C SER A 79 5.40 -14.57 1.43
N GLU A 80 6.35 -14.19 2.26
CA GLU A 80 6.06 -13.40 3.45
C GLU A 80 5.48 -12.05 3.03
N PHE A 81 4.48 -11.58 3.75
CA PHE A 81 4.05 -10.19 3.71
C PHE A 81 4.98 -9.37 4.61
N SER A 82 5.48 -8.27 4.11
CA SER A 82 6.35 -7.39 4.88
C SER A 82 6.02 -5.93 4.66
N ILE A 83 6.09 -5.15 5.74
CA ILE A 83 5.89 -3.71 5.76
C ILE A 83 7.21 -3.07 6.18
N GLY A 84 7.59 -1.96 5.55
CA GLY A 84 8.79 -1.20 5.89
C GLY A 84 10.11 -1.77 5.34
N ARG A 85 10.09 -2.91 4.65
CA ARG A 85 11.29 -3.50 4.02
C ARG A 85 10.96 -4.39 2.83
N ARG A 86 11.98 -4.74 2.06
CA ARG A 86 11.86 -5.85 1.10
C ARG A 86 11.94 -7.19 1.84
N HIS A 87 11.05 -8.12 1.49
CA HIS A 87 11.03 -9.46 2.11
C HIS A 87 12.18 -10.37 1.62
N ASP A 88 12.58 -10.21 0.36
CA ASP A 88 13.53 -11.08 -0.36
C ASP A 88 15.00 -10.77 -0.10
N THR A 89 15.29 -9.68 0.58
CA THR A 89 16.64 -9.26 0.91
C THR A 89 16.67 -8.63 2.30
N ASN A 90 17.79 -8.69 2.97
CA ASN A 90 17.98 -7.96 4.22
C ASN A 90 18.40 -6.49 3.93
N ALA A 91 17.72 -5.86 3.01
CA ALA A 91 17.99 -4.52 2.50
C ALA A 91 16.68 -3.83 2.08
N GLY A 92 16.77 -2.58 1.63
CA GLY A 92 15.61 -1.81 1.16
C GLY A 92 14.66 -1.47 2.30
N TYR A 93 15.21 -1.06 3.43
CA TYR A 93 14.44 -0.54 4.55
C TYR A 93 13.84 0.80 4.18
N TYR A 94 12.59 1.00 4.58
CA TYR A 94 11.91 2.27 4.45
C TYR A 94 12.32 3.19 5.61
N HIS A 95 12.70 4.41 5.28
CA HIS A 95 13.04 5.45 6.25
C HIS A 95 11.94 6.50 6.24
N GLY A 96 10.94 6.35 7.09
CA GLY A 96 9.80 7.23 7.19
C GLY A 96 8.73 6.64 8.08
N LYS A 97 7.59 7.29 8.14
CA LYS A 97 6.42 6.84 8.87
C LYS A 97 5.50 6.05 7.95
N ILE A 98 4.89 4.99 8.45
CA ILE A 98 3.87 4.18 7.76
C ILE A 98 2.70 4.04 8.73
N ASP A 99 1.50 4.23 8.21
CA ASP A 99 0.28 4.16 8.97
C ASP A 99 -0.86 3.61 8.13
N GLU A 100 -1.92 3.11 8.77
CA GLU A 100 -3.17 2.72 8.13
C GLU A 100 -2.99 1.72 6.96
N VAL A 101 -2.20 0.66 7.16
CA VAL A 101 -1.93 -0.33 6.11
C VAL A 101 -3.05 -1.35 6.02
N ALA A 102 -3.74 -1.38 4.89
CA ALA A 102 -4.88 -2.25 4.65
C ALA A 102 -4.74 -3.04 3.34
N TYR A 103 -5.34 -4.23 3.32
CA TYR A 103 -5.40 -5.08 2.14
C TYR A 103 -6.81 -5.65 1.95
N TRP A 104 -7.32 -5.58 0.73
CA TRP A 104 -8.61 -6.12 0.32
C TRP A 104 -8.46 -7.27 -0.68
N ASN A 105 -9.36 -8.21 -0.63
CA ASN A 105 -9.46 -9.30 -1.61
C ASN A 105 -10.33 -8.94 -2.83
N THR A 106 -10.60 -7.68 -3.02
CA THR A 106 -11.30 -7.12 -4.18
C THR A 106 -10.59 -5.87 -4.68
N GLU A 107 -10.75 -5.53 -5.95
CA GLU A 107 -10.30 -4.24 -6.45
C GLU A 107 -11.21 -3.12 -5.94
N LEU A 108 -10.61 -2.11 -5.32
CA LEU A 108 -11.34 -0.90 -4.96
C LEU A 108 -11.57 -0.01 -6.19
N SER A 109 -12.77 0.51 -6.33
CA SER A 109 -13.07 1.50 -7.35
C SER A 109 -12.34 2.83 -7.06
N ALA A 110 -12.13 3.64 -8.11
CA ALA A 110 -11.55 4.98 -7.94
C ALA A 110 -12.36 5.86 -6.98
N ASN A 111 -13.69 5.73 -6.98
CA ASN A 111 -14.56 6.47 -6.07
C ASN A 111 -14.40 5.99 -4.62
N ALA A 112 -14.22 4.69 -4.41
CA ALA A 112 -13.96 4.14 -3.08
C ALA A 112 -12.59 4.62 -2.53
N ILE A 113 -11.57 4.64 -3.37
CA ILE A 113 -10.22 5.12 -3.01
C ILE A 113 -10.26 6.62 -2.68
N SER A 114 -10.97 7.40 -3.48
CA SER A 114 -11.15 8.84 -3.21
C SER A 114 -11.91 9.08 -1.90
N ALA A 115 -12.92 8.24 -1.60
CA ALA A 115 -13.66 8.32 -0.34
C ALA A 115 -12.77 7.99 0.87
N LEU A 116 -11.94 6.94 0.77
CA LEU A 116 -10.99 6.58 1.84
C LEU A 116 -9.97 7.70 2.11
N TYR A 117 -9.44 8.32 1.05
CA TYR A 117 -8.54 9.47 1.19
C TYR A 117 -9.20 10.67 1.87
N ASN A 118 -10.47 10.92 1.59
CA ASN A 118 -11.31 11.96 2.20
C ASN A 118 -10.61 13.33 2.33
N SER A 119 -9.97 13.78 1.24
CA SER A 119 -9.28 15.08 1.19
C SER A 119 -8.16 15.28 2.24
N GLY A 120 -7.52 14.20 2.65
CA GLY A 120 -6.40 14.23 3.60
C GLY A 120 -6.77 13.96 5.05
N THR A 121 -8.04 13.64 5.31
CA THR A 121 -8.51 13.10 6.60
C THR A 121 -9.03 11.67 6.36
N PRO A 122 -8.15 10.65 6.39
CA PRO A 122 -8.51 9.31 5.99
C PRO A 122 -9.68 8.72 6.77
N LEU A 123 -10.53 7.98 6.08
CA LEU A 123 -11.60 7.21 6.70
C LEU A 123 -11.09 5.83 7.11
N SER A 124 -11.65 5.30 8.19
CA SER A 124 -11.36 3.93 8.60
C SER A 124 -11.75 2.91 7.52
N ALA A 125 -10.85 1.99 7.22
CA ALA A 125 -11.11 0.89 6.29
C ALA A 125 -12.11 -0.15 6.83
N SER A 126 -12.33 -0.21 8.14
CA SER A 126 -13.23 -1.19 8.79
C SER A 126 -14.72 -0.88 8.60
N SER A 127 -15.08 0.30 8.10
CA SER A 127 -16.48 0.73 8.01
C SER A 127 -16.81 1.35 6.67
N ASN A 128 -17.92 0.93 6.06
CA ASN A 128 -18.43 1.55 4.85
C ASN A 128 -18.81 3.02 5.09
N SER A 129 -18.39 3.91 4.20
CA SER A 129 -18.73 5.34 4.25
C SER A 129 -18.76 5.95 2.85
N GLY A 130 -19.84 6.64 2.51
CA GLY A 130 -20.00 7.25 1.20
C GLY A 130 -19.82 6.24 0.06
N ASN A 131 -18.89 6.52 -0.85
CA ASN A 131 -18.60 5.64 -1.98
C ASN A 131 -17.71 4.44 -1.60
N TYR A 132 -17.16 4.38 -0.40
CA TYR A 132 -16.45 3.21 0.09
C TYR A 132 -17.45 2.21 0.67
N THR A 133 -17.63 1.08 -0.01
CA THR A 133 -18.59 0.02 0.33
C THR A 133 -17.94 -1.36 0.43
N SER A 134 -16.62 -1.43 0.52
CA SER A 134 -15.85 -2.67 0.45
C SER A 134 -15.24 -3.09 1.78
N SER A 135 -15.75 -2.61 2.93
CA SER A 135 -15.25 -3.05 4.24
C SER A 135 -15.41 -4.56 4.46
N GLY A 136 -16.45 -5.18 3.90
CA GLY A 136 -16.64 -6.64 3.95
C GLY A 136 -15.63 -7.46 3.13
N ASN A 137 -14.81 -6.82 2.32
CA ASN A 137 -13.71 -7.43 1.56
C ASN A 137 -12.33 -7.14 2.18
N LEU A 138 -12.28 -6.44 3.30
CA LEU A 138 -11.07 -6.18 4.03
C LEU A 138 -10.51 -7.48 4.62
N VAL A 139 -9.24 -7.77 4.40
CA VAL A 139 -8.58 -9.01 4.80
C VAL A 139 -7.65 -8.78 5.96
N MET A 140 -6.94 -7.65 5.96
CA MET A 140 -6.08 -7.23 7.05
C MET A 140 -5.99 -5.71 7.10
N TYR A 141 -5.85 -5.17 8.32
CA TYR A 141 -5.76 -3.75 8.56
C TYR A 141 -4.93 -3.43 9.80
N TYR A 142 -3.78 -2.84 9.59
CA TYR A 142 -2.85 -2.42 10.63
C TYR A 142 -2.92 -0.92 10.79
N LYS A 143 -3.47 -0.49 11.92
CA LYS A 143 -3.61 0.93 12.27
C LYS A 143 -2.35 1.53 12.87
N PHE A 144 -1.44 0.68 13.33
CA PHE A 144 -0.19 1.05 14.01
C PHE A 144 -0.36 1.94 15.27
N GLU A 145 -1.52 1.89 15.91
CA GLU A 145 -1.83 2.55 17.17
C GLU A 145 -1.04 1.90 18.32
N GLU A 146 0.25 2.20 18.42
CA GLU A 146 1.20 1.66 19.41
C GLU A 146 1.29 0.12 19.43
N ASN A 147 0.84 -0.55 18.38
CA ASN A 147 0.88 -2.01 18.29
C ASN A 147 0.95 -2.49 16.83
N LEU A 148 1.17 -3.80 16.66
CA LEU A 148 1.26 -4.48 15.37
C LEU A 148 0.05 -5.40 15.10
N ASN A 149 -1.07 -5.17 15.78
CA ASN A 149 -2.24 -6.00 15.65
C ASN A 149 -2.97 -5.73 14.33
N ASP A 150 -3.43 -6.82 13.73
CA ASP A 150 -4.41 -6.76 12.66
C ASP A 150 -5.80 -6.49 13.26
N SER A 151 -6.43 -5.40 12.88
CA SER A 151 -7.79 -5.06 13.35
C SER A 151 -8.85 -6.04 12.85
N GLU A 152 -8.59 -6.80 11.78
CA GLU A 152 -9.44 -7.89 11.30
C GLU A 152 -9.12 -9.22 12.00
N GLY A 153 -8.03 -9.27 12.78
CA GLY A 153 -7.70 -10.38 13.69
C GLY A 153 -7.16 -11.65 13.03
N SER A 154 -6.87 -11.62 11.73
CA SER A 154 -6.48 -12.82 10.96
C SER A 154 -4.96 -13.01 10.84
N PHE A 155 -4.19 -11.93 10.88
CA PHE A 155 -2.76 -11.94 10.61
C PHE A 155 -1.98 -11.12 11.64
N THR A 156 -1.01 -11.73 12.31
CA THR A 156 -0.15 -11.04 13.28
C THR A 156 1.18 -10.69 12.65
N LEU A 157 1.59 -9.43 12.75
CA LEU A 157 2.93 -9.00 12.37
C LEU A 157 3.93 -9.33 13.48
N THR A 158 5.10 -9.78 13.06
CA THR A 158 6.26 -9.88 13.95
C THR A 158 7.17 -8.69 13.71
N GLY A 159 7.30 -7.83 14.73
CA GLY A 159 8.21 -6.69 14.69
C GLY A 159 9.67 -7.15 14.66
N ARG A 160 10.48 -6.51 13.81
CA ARG A 160 11.93 -6.68 13.79
C ARG A 160 12.58 -5.32 14.01
N ASN A 161 13.35 -5.20 15.08
CA ASN A 161 14.00 -3.95 15.51
C ASN A 161 13.01 -2.79 15.72
N ILE A 162 11.81 -3.10 16.21
CA ILE A 162 10.80 -2.11 16.59
C ILE A 162 10.78 -2.05 18.10
N GLY A 163 11.05 -0.88 18.65
CA GLY A 163 10.95 -0.57 20.08
C GLY A 163 9.79 0.38 20.35
N SER A 164 9.50 0.63 21.62
CA SER A 164 8.41 1.54 22.02
C SER A 164 8.59 2.99 21.54
N SER A 165 9.83 3.39 21.22
CA SER A 165 10.15 4.72 20.67
C SER A 165 9.84 4.85 19.18
N ASP A 166 9.55 3.75 18.50
CA ASP A 166 9.28 3.74 17.06
C ASP A 166 7.78 3.91 16.75
N TYR A 167 6.94 3.80 17.77
CA TYR A 167 5.54 4.17 17.69
C TYR A 167 5.42 5.66 17.93
N VAL A 168 5.10 6.40 16.89
CA VAL A 168 4.78 7.83 17.01
C VAL A 168 3.29 7.91 17.20
N GLY A 169 2.86 8.28 18.39
CA GLY A 169 1.44 8.51 18.68
C GLY A 169 0.95 9.77 17.97
N GLU A 170 0.66 9.64 16.71
CA GLU A 170 -0.08 10.62 15.93
C GLU A 170 -1.46 10.02 15.65
N THR A 171 -2.45 10.42 16.43
CA THR A 171 -3.84 10.29 16.03
C THR A 171 -4.01 11.15 14.78
N ILE A 172 -4.33 10.53 13.67
CA ILE A 172 -4.85 11.26 12.51
C ILE A 172 -6.29 11.63 12.91
N GLU A 173 -6.46 12.87 13.40
CA GLU A 173 -7.77 13.45 13.70
C GLU A 173 -8.54 13.77 12.40
#